data_a9eb030df8a818d4508bb2f92dac2e8c
#
_entry.id   a9eb030df8a818d4508bb2f92dac2e8c
#
_cell.length_a   1.000
_cell.length_b   1.000
_cell.length_c   1.000
_cell.angle_alpha   90.00
_cell.angle_beta   90.00
_cell.angle_gamma   90.00
#
_symmetry.space_group_name_H-M   'P 1'
#
loop_
_entity.id
_entity.type
_entity.pdbx_description
1 polymer ?
#
loop_
_entity_poly.entity_id
_entity_poly.type
_entity_poly.pdbx_seq_one_letter_code
_entity_poly.pdbx_strand_id
1 'polypeptide(L)'
;MKKKLLTAIFVSSLCGSMQAQDAPHGYPYSPVPFTSVKVTDSFWGQRLKASREVTIPLAFSKCEESGRYENFVKAAHPSENYKVEGLPFDDTDVYKTIEGASYLLQTYPDKKLKSYIDSVLTIVAAAQEPDG
;
A
#
# COMPACT_ATOMS: atom_id res chain seq x y z
N MET A 1 46.30 -21.49 -49.51
CA MET A 1 45.03 -20.96 -49.04
C MET A 1 44.65 -21.70 -47.75
N LYS A 2 44.81 -21.05 -46.59
CA LYS A 2 44.50 -21.67 -45.25
C LYS A 2 43.10 -21.18 -44.84
N LYS A 3 42.13 -22.09 -44.77
CA LYS A 3 40.78 -21.83 -44.26
C LYS A 3 40.86 -21.74 -42.73
N LYS A 4 40.54 -20.55 -42.16
CA LYS A 4 40.39 -20.38 -40.72
C LYS A 4 38.97 -20.81 -40.36
N LEU A 5 38.87 -21.85 -39.55
CA LEU A 5 37.62 -22.32 -38.97
C LEU A 5 37.31 -21.45 -37.72
N LEU A 6 36.25 -20.65 -37.80
CA LEU A 6 35.75 -19.85 -36.68
C LEU A 6 34.82 -20.72 -35.85
N THR A 7 35.30 -21.16 -34.66
CA THR A 7 34.45 -21.84 -33.68
C THR A 7 33.68 -20.80 -32.86
N ALA A 8 32.39 -20.67 -33.12
CA ALA A 8 31.52 -19.87 -32.33
C ALA A 8 31.15 -20.63 -31.03
N ILE A 9 31.63 -20.14 -29.91
CA ILE A 9 31.27 -20.65 -28.57
C ILE A 9 29.91 -20.03 -28.21
N PHE A 10 28.86 -20.84 -28.22
CA PHE A 10 27.53 -20.48 -27.75
C PHE A 10 27.49 -20.60 -26.23
N VAL A 11 27.70 -19.49 -25.51
CA VAL A 11 27.48 -19.43 -24.06
C VAL A 11 25.98 -19.28 -23.83
N SER A 12 25.28 -20.38 -23.65
CA SER A 12 23.92 -20.39 -23.14
C SER A 12 23.94 -20.01 -21.67
N SER A 13 23.59 -18.75 -21.39
CA SER A 13 23.32 -18.25 -20.03
C SER A 13 22.08 -18.97 -19.49
N LEU A 14 22.29 -20.00 -18.67
CA LEU A 14 21.22 -20.54 -17.82
C LEU A 14 20.90 -19.51 -16.73
N CYS A 15 19.99 -18.59 -17.02
CA CYS A 15 19.28 -17.88 -15.96
C CYS A 15 18.32 -18.87 -15.29
N GLY A 16 18.84 -19.63 -14.35
CA GLY A 16 18.01 -20.36 -13.41
C GLY A 16 17.25 -19.33 -12.60
N SER A 17 15.93 -19.26 -12.79
CA SER A 17 15.03 -18.61 -11.86
C SER A 17 15.23 -19.27 -10.49
N MET A 18 15.97 -18.61 -9.61
CA MET A 18 15.98 -18.96 -8.19
C MET A 18 14.56 -18.66 -7.68
N GLN A 19 13.69 -19.68 -7.70
CA GLN A 19 12.53 -19.65 -6.86
C GLN A 19 13.04 -19.60 -5.42
N ALA A 20 12.76 -18.51 -4.72
CA ALA A 20 12.96 -18.47 -3.29
C ALA A 20 12.09 -19.60 -2.72
N GLN A 21 12.74 -20.71 -2.35
CA GLN A 21 12.07 -21.72 -1.54
C GLN A 21 11.75 -21.03 -0.23
N ASP A 22 10.48 -20.99 0.13
CA ASP A 22 10.07 -20.61 1.47
C ASP A 22 10.84 -21.49 2.45
N ALA A 23 11.90 -20.92 3.04
CA ALA A 23 12.59 -21.57 4.13
C ALA A 23 11.53 -21.88 5.19
N PRO A 24 11.47 -23.10 5.75
CA PRO A 24 10.52 -23.36 6.81
C PRO A 24 10.80 -22.34 7.91
N HIS A 25 9.91 -21.36 8.04
CA HIS A 25 9.96 -20.45 9.16
C HIS A 25 9.99 -21.34 10.40
N GLY A 26 10.99 -21.15 11.29
CA GLY A 26 11.14 -21.97 12.50
C GLY A 26 9.95 -21.91 13.46
N TYR A 27 8.82 -21.43 12.97
CA TYR A 27 7.56 -21.31 13.68
C TYR A 27 6.60 -22.41 13.21
N PRO A 28 6.08 -23.25 14.12
CA PRO A 28 5.32 -24.46 13.78
C PRO A 28 3.91 -24.18 13.23
N TYR A 29 3.51 -22.92 13.15
CA TYR A 29 2.17 -22.53 12.69
C TYR A 29 2.27 -21.63 11.46
N SER A 30 1.35 -21.82 10.53
CA SER A 30 1.15 -20.92 9.38
C SER A 30 0.01 -19.95 9.66
N PRO A 31 0.15 -18.65 9.35
CA PRO A 31 -0.94 -17.69 9.51
C PRO A 31 -2.09 -18.02 8.55
N VAL A 32 -3.31 -17.92 9.03
CA VAL A 32 -4.51 -18.00 8.19
C VAL A 32 -4.77 -16.63 7.58
N PRO A 33 -5.06 -16.53 6.28
CA PRO A 33 -5.47 -15.25 5.68
C PRO A 33 -6.65 -14.66 6.43
N PHE A 34 -6.57 -13.38 6.82
CA PHE A 34 -7.64 -12.73 7.60
C PHE A 34 -8.99 -12.72 6.87
N THR A 35 -8.99 -12.76 5.54
CA THR A 35 -10.20 -12.89 4.69
C THR A 35 -10.92 -14.21 4.85
N SER A 36 -10.25 -15.23 5.37
CA SER A 36 -10.83 -16.54 5.69
C SER A 36 -11.43 -16.59 7.10
N VAL A 37 -11.23 -15.54 7.91
CA VAL A 37 -11.75 -15.44 9.28
C VAL A 37 -13.05 -14.66 9.30
N LYS A 38 -14.09 -15.23 9.87
CA LYS A 38 -15.38 -14.56 10.10
C LYS A 38 -15.57 -14.31 11.59
N VAL A 39 -15.75 -13.05 11.95
CA VAL A 39 -16.09 -12.65 13.33
C VAL A 39 -17.60 -12.79 13.50
N THR A 40 -18.02 -13.68 14.39
CA THR A 40 -19.43 -13.99 14.62
C THR A 40 -19.92 -13.59 16.02
N ASP A 41 -19.00 -13.20 16.91
CA ASP A 41 -19.33 -12.76 18.26
C ASP A 41 -19.82 -11.32 18.33
N SER A 42 -20.54 -10.99 19.40
CA SER A 42 -21.11 -9.65 19.58
C SER A 42 -20.08 -8.61 20.05
N PHE A 43 -18.96 -9.02 20.63
CA PHE A 43 -17.95 -8.12 21.14
C PHE A 43 -17.08 -7.54 20.01
N TRP A 44 -16.44 -8.41 19.24
CA TRP A 44 -15.59 -7.98 18.12
C TRP A 44 -16.40 -7.49 16.92
N GLY A 45 -17.57 -8.09 16.70
CA GLY A 45 -18.48 -7.66 15.64
C GLY A 45 -18.92 -6.20 15.78
N GLN A 46 -19.21 -5.75 16.99
CA GLN A 46 -19.52 -4.33 17.26
C GLN A 46 -18.32 -3.40 16.99
N ARG A 47 -17.11 -3.84 17.31
CA ARG A 47 -15.89 -3.06 17.07
C ARG A 47 -15.58 -2.92 15.58
N LEU A 48 -15.73 -4.00 14.83
CA LEU A 48 -15.58 -3.97 13.37
C LEU A 48 -16.65 -3.06 12.73
N LYS A 49 -17.89 -3.10 13.25
CA LYS A 49 -18.93 -2.18 12.81
C LYS A 49 -18.55 -0.73 13.10
N ALA A 50 -18.14 -0.42 14.32
CA ALA A 50 -17.71 0.93 14.70
C ALA A 50 -16.50 1.40 13.86
N SER A 51 -15.53 0.53 13.59
CA SER A 51 -14.40 0.82 12.72
C SER A 51 -14.84 1.22 11.31
N ARG A 52 -15.79 0.46 10.74
CA ARG A 52 -16.31 0.72 9.39
C ARG A 52 -17.17 1.97 9.31
N GLU A 53 -18.10 2.16 10.27
CA GLU A 53 -19.14 3.18 10.18
C GLU A 53 -18.72 4.52 10.79
N VAL A 54 -17.72 4.52 11.68
CA VAL A 54 -17.32 5.72 12.42
C VAL A 54 -15.83 5.99 12.29
N THR A 55 -14.96 5.02 12.69
CA THR A 55 -13.53 5.30 12.88
C THR A 55 -12.83 5.64 11.57
N ILE A 56 -13.00 4.83 10.52
CA ILE A 56 -12.36 5.08 9.22
C ILE A 56 -12.87 6.35 8.55
N PRO A 57 -14.21 6.59 8.46
CA PRO A 57 -14.70 7.86 7.93
C PRO A 57 -14.19 9.09 8.70
N LEU A 58 -14.16 9.02 10.04
CA LEU A 58 -13.63 10.09 10.87
C LEU A 58 -12.13 10.30 10.65
N ALA A 59 -11.34 9.24 10.54
CA ALA A 59 -9.91 9.34 10.29
C ALA A 59 -9.60 10.03 8.96
N PHE A 60 -10.31 9.69 7.90
CA PHE A 60 -10.19 10.39 6.61
C PHE A 60 -10.60 11.86 6.71
N SER A 61 -11.73 12.16 7.38
CA SER A 61 -12.16 13.55 7.61
C SER A 61 -11.09 14.36 8.35
N LYS A 62 -10.44 13.75 9.36
CA LYS A 62 -9.36 14.41 10.11
C LYS A 62 -8.09 14.61 9.29
N CYS A 63 -7.74 13.68 8.40
CA CYS A 63 -6.64 13.87 7.46
C CYS A 63 -6.90 15.06 6.51
N GLU A 64 -8.13 15.20 6.03
CA GLU A 64 -8.54 16.32 5.18
C GLU A 64 -8.54 17.65 5.94
N GLU A 65 -9.27 17.73 7.07
CA GLU A 65 -9.40 18.92 7.91
C GLU A 65 -8.06 19.47 8.42
N SER A 66 -7.08 18.59 8.64
CA SER A 66 -5.76 18.96 9.16
C SER A 66 -4.72 19.22 8.07
N GLY A 67 -5.12 19.27 6.78
CA GLY A 67 -4.25 19.63 5.66
C GLY A 67 -3.25 18.54 5.25
N ARG A 68 -3.41 17.28 5.69
CA ARG A 68 -2.49 16.19 5.34
C ARG A 68 -2.49 15.89 3.85
N TYR A 69 -3.65 15.95 3.20
CA TYR A 69 -3.72 15.80 1.73
C TYR A 69 -3.09 16.98 1.00
N GLU A 70 -3.25 18.18 1.55
CA GLU A 70 -2.67 19.39 0.98
C GLU A 70 -1.14 19.34 0.91
N ASN A 71 -0.48 18.70 1.87
CA ASN A 71 0.96 18.49 1.83
C ASN A 71 1.39 17.63 0.63
N PHE A 72 0.64 16.59 0.28
CA PHE A 72 0.89 15.81 -0.94
C PHE A 72 0.66 16.63 -2.20
N VAL A 73 -0.41 17.43 -2.26
CA VAL A 73 -0.68 18.33 -3.39
C VAL A 73 0.46 19.33 -3.57
N LYS A 74 0.96 19.90 -2.49
CA LYS A 74 2.12 20.81 -2.51
C LYS A 74 3.40 20.10 -2.97
N ALA A 75 3.61 18.86 -2.53
CA ALA A 75 4.76 18.06 -2.95
C ALA A 75 4.71 17.72 -4.45
N ALA A 76 3.51 17.44 -4.98
CA ALA A 76 3.32 17.20 -6.42
C ALA A 76 3.60 18.43 -7.30
N HIS A 77 3.46 19.62 -6.73
CA HIS A 77 3.64 20.90 -7.43
C HIS A 77 4.54 21.86 -6.64
N PRO A 78 5.84 21.52 -6.46
CA PRO A 78 6.76 22.32 -5.66
C PRO A 78 6.94 23.70 -6.27
N SER A 79 6.89 24.72 -5.44
CA SER A 79 7.20 26.11 -5.78
C SER A 79 8.34 26.64 -4.91
N GLU A 80 8.93 27.77 -5.24
CA GLU A 80 10.00 28.39 -4.44
C GLU A 80 9.57 28.66 -2.98
N ASN A 81 8.28 28.86 -2.76
CA ASN A 81 7.70 29.09 -1.44
C ASN A 81 7.00 27.85 -0.86
N TYR A 82 7.30 26.66 -1.42
CA TYR A 82 6.73 25.42 -0.92
C TYR A 82 7.07 25.18 0.56
N LYS A 83 6.05 25.00 1.36
CA LYS A 83 6.21 24.75 2.79
C LYS A 83 5.22 23.71 3.25
N VAL A 84 5.73 22.64 3.84
CA VAL A 84 4.93 21.61 4.51
C VAL A 84 4.36 22.21 5.80
N GLU A 85 3.10 21.91 6.07
CA GLU A 85 2.42 22.28 7.31
C GLU A 85 2.30 21.05 8.23
N GLY A 86 2.32 21.31 9.54
CA GLY A 86 2.23 20.26 10.55
C GLY A 86 3.57 19.62 10.89
N LEU A 87 3.54 18.34 11.26
CA LEU A 87 4.70 17.58 11.71
C LEU A 87 5.33 16.80 10.54
N PRO A 88 6.64 16.51 10.57
CA PRO A 88 7.35 15.85 9.47
C PRO A 88 6.86 14.43 9.13
N PHE A 89 6.03 13.85 9.97
CA PHE A 89 5.49 12.48 9.84
C PHE A 89 3.98 12.44 9.66
N ASP A 90 3.33 13.55 9.37
CA ASP A 90 1.86 13.64 9.22
C ASP A 90 1.32 12.85 8.02
N ASP A 91 2.15 12.57 7.02
CA ASP A 91 1.87 11.68 5.91
C ASP A 91 1.54 10.25 6.35
N THR A 92 2.13 9.77 7.45
CA THR A 92 1.90 8.42 7.98
C THR A 92 0.45 8.19 8.39
N ASP A 93 -0.28 9.24 8.79
CA ASP A 93 -1.69 9.12 9.16
C ASP A 93 -2.56 8.80 7.93
N VAL A 94 -2.21 9.35 6.76
CA VAL A 94 -2.87 9.04 5.50
C VAL A 94 -2.63 7.57 5.14
N TYR A 95 -1.39 7.10 5.19
CA TYR A 95 -1.05 5.71 4.87
C TYR A 95 -1.73 4.70 5.80
N LYS A 96 -1.70 4.94 7.12
CA LYS A 96 -2.37 4.09 8.11
C LYS A 96 -3.88 4.04 7.91
N THR A 97 -4.50 5.17 7.55
CA THR A 97 -5.94 5.22 7.31
C THR A 97 -6.31 4.47 6.03
N ILE A 98 -5.52 4.60 4.96
CA ILE A 98 -5.68 3.83 3.71
C ILE A 98 -5.52 2.33 3.99
N GLU A 99 -4.51 1.92 4.76
CA GLU A 99 -4.28 0.53 5.13
C GLU A 99 -5.48 -0.04 5.88
N GLY A 100 -5.92 0.62 6.97
CA GLY A 100 -7.08 0.19 7.74
C GLY A 100 -8.37 0.10 6.91
N ALA A 101 -8.61 1.06 6.03
CA ALA A 101 -9.74 1.06 5.12
C ALA A 101 -9.66 -0.07 4.07
N SER A 102 -8.46 -0.40 3.61
CA SER A 102 -8.24 -1.50 2.67
C SER A 102 -8.54 -2.85 3.29
N TYR A 103 -8.17 -3.08 4.55
CA TYR A 103 -8.57 -4.27 5.31
C TYR A 103 -10.10 -4.37 5.45
N LEU A 104 -10.78 -3.25 5.71
CA LEU A 104 -12.24 -3.24 5.77
C LEU A 104 -12.88 -3.59 4.43
N LEU A 105 -12.39 -3.05 3.32
CA LEU A 105 -12.89 -3.36 1.98
C LEU A 105 -12.77 -4.82 1.60
N GLN A 106 -11.71 -5.50 2.06
CA GLN A 106 -11.52 -6.93 1.85
C GLN A 106 -12.61 -7.78 2.49
N THR A 107 -13.12 -7.34 3.65
CA THR A 107 -14.12 -8.06 4.43
C THR A 107 -15.55 -7.54 4.16
N TYR A 108 -15.68 -6.25 3.95
CA TYR A 108 -16.94 -5.55 3.74
C TYR A 108 -16.84 -4.65 2.50
N PRO A 109 -17.12 -5.17 1.30
CA PRO A 109 -17.05 -4.39 0.06
C PRO A 109 -17.97 -3.16 0.10
N ASP A 110 -17.40 -1.98 -0.13
CA ASP A 110 -18.09 -0.69 -0.18
C ASP A 110 -17.56 0.13 -1.35
N LYS A 111 -18.42 0.38 -2.35
CA LYS A 111 -18.03 1.12 -3.56
C LYS A 111 -17.71 2.59 -3.28
N LYS A 112 -18.37 3.22 -2.30
CA LYS A 112 -18.12 4.62 -1.95
C LYS A 112 -16.77 4.77 -1.27
N LEU A 113 -16.49 3.90 -0.29
CA LEU A 113 -15.20 3.88 0.39
C LEU A 113 -14.07 3.58 -0.59
N LYS A 114 -14.27 2.60 -1.48
CA LYS A 114 -13.27 2.30 -2.52
C LYS A 114 -12.98 3.52 -3.40
N SER A 115 -14.01 4.18 -3.93
CA SER A 115 -13.84 5.35 -4.78
C SER A 115 -13.14 6.51 -4.04
N TYR A 116 -13.42 6.68 -2.75
CA TYR A 116 -12.76 7.68 -1.93
C TYR A 116 -11.27 7.36 -1.75
N ILE A 117 -10.93 6.10 -1.42
CA ILE A 117 -9.53 5.65 -1.32
C ILE A 117 -8.81 5.85 -2.66
N ASP A 118 -9.43 5.50 -3.79
CA ASP A 118 -8.84 5.69 -5.12
C ASP A 118 -8.51 7.18 -5.37
N SER A 119 -9.37 8.11 -4.91
CA SER A 119 -9.10 9.55 -5.03
C SER A 119 -7.92 10.01 -4.16
N VAL A 120 -7.82 9.51 -2.93
CA VAL A 120 -6.68 9.81 -2.04
C VAL A 120 -5.38 9.22 -2.61
N LEU A 121 -5.42 7.99 -3.11
CA LEU A 121 -4.26 7.36 -3.77
C LEU A 121 -3.79 8.15 -4.99
N THR A 122 -4.70 8.77 -5.74
CA THR A 122 -4.32 9.64 -6.87
C THR A 122 -3.51 10.86 -6.40
N ILE A 123 -3.89 11.46 -5.27
CA ILE A 123 -3.16 12.59 -4.66
C ILE A 123 -1.76 12.14 -4.21
N VAL A 124 -1.68 10.99 -3.51
CA VAL A 124 -0.41 10.44 -3.04
C VAL A 124 0.51 10.08 -4.22
N ALA A 125 -0.04 9.43 -5.25
CA ALA A 125 0.73 9.03 -6.43
C ALA A 125 1.30 10.23 -7.21
N ALA A 126 0.57 11.35 -7.24
CA ALA A 126 1.05 12.57 -7.89
C ALA A 126 2.26 13.21 -7.17
N ALA A 127 2.41 12.95 -5.87
CA ALA A 127 3.52 13.45 -5.06
C ALA A 127 4.76 12.53 -5.08
N GLN A 128 4.66 11.35 -5.69
CA GLN A 128 5.75 10.37 -5.73
C GLN A 128 6.87 10.84 -6.67
N GLU A 129 8.11 10.78 -6.21
CA GLU A 129 9.30 11.05 -7.00
C GLU A 129 9.56 9.92 -8.03
N PRO A 130 10.36 10.16 -9.10
CA PRO A 130 10.60 9.14 -10.14
C PRO A 130 11.29 7.86 -9.65
N ASP A 131 11.95 7.92 -8.53
CA ASP A 131 12.64 6.78 -7.89
C ASP A 131 11.78 6.08 -6.81
N GLY A 132 10.58 6.55 -6.57
CA GLY A 132 9.59 5.94 -5.68
C GLY A 132 9.47 6.55 -4.31
#